data_f58a5d448b7e613d4df95e50fb343400
#
_entry.id   f58a5d448b7e613d4df95e50fb343400
#
_cell.length_a   1.000
_cell.length_b   1.000
_cell.length_c   1.000
_cell.angle_alpha   90.00
_cell.angle_beta   90.00
_cell.angle_gamma   90.00
#
_symmetry.space_group_name_H-M   'P 1'
#
loop_
_entity.id
_entity.type
_entity.pdbx_description
1 polymer ?
#
loop_
_entity_poly.entity_id
_entity_poly.type
_entity_poly.pdbx_seq_one_letter_code
_entity_poly.pdbx_strand_id
1 'polypeptide(L)'
;KELFSNYGIKIHFAHQTFNWSNEAKSNAAVHVVIVGFASFDTTNKKIFEYENIKSDALEKSVKNINPYLVEGDDLVIESRNNPLCKIPKMNFGNMPLDGGNLIIEDEELEEFLKNEPNAKNYILSLISAREFLNGKFRWCLWLEDISPKELRTMPTVMERVEKVRIFRESSPAVSTQKHALTPTLFRDRNRPNTFIVIPRVSSERRLYIPMGFFDRNYIVSDTCLSIPNGDLFLFGQLTSLMHMAWV
;
A
#
# COMPACT_ATOMS: atom_id res chain seq x y z
N LYS A 1 -19.12 -5.32 11.79
CA LYS A 1 -20.27 -5.65 10.91
C LYS A 1 -21.08 -6.80 11.49
N GLU A 2 -20.48 -7.96 11.71
CA GLU A 2 -21.15 -9.17 12.20
C GLU A 2 -21.95 -8.94 13.49
N LEU A 3 -21.36 -8.28 14.48
CA LEU A 3 -22.03 -7.96 15.75
C LEU A 3 -23.28 -7.12 15.56
N PHE A 4 -23.23 -6.11 14.68
CA PHE A 4 -24.40 -5.28 14.38
C PHE A 4 -25.47 -6.05 13.59
N SER A 5 -25.07 -6.77 12.53
CA SER A 5 -26.01 -7.45 11.63
C SER A 5 -26.66 -8.68 12.26
N ASN A 6 -25.89 -9.48 13.02
CA ASN A 6 -26.35 -10.78 13.52
C ASN A 6 -26.88 -10.70 14.96
N TYR A 7 -26.40 -9.75 15.77
CA TYR A 7 -26.72 -9.66 17.19
C TYR A 7 -27.38 -8.36 17.58
N GLY A 8 -27.59 -7.42 16.64
CA GLY A 8 -28.29 -6.18 16.87
C GLY A 8 -27.71 -5.32 18.00
N ILE A 9 -26.35 -5.40 18.19
CA ILE A 9 -25.70 -4.65 19.26
C ILE A 9 -25.88 -3.15 19.11
N LYS A 10 -25.87 -2.45 20.25
CA LYS A 10 -25.80 -1.00 20.36
C LYS A 10 -24.57 -0.59 21.14
N ILE A 11 -23.84 0.39 20.62
CA ILE A 11 -22.67 0.95 21.32
C ILE A 11 -23.18 1.96 22.34
N HIS A 12 -22.76 1.80 23.59
CA HIS A 12 -23.13 2.67 24.69
C HIS A 12 -22.07 3.74 24.95
N PHE A 13 -20.79 3.37 24.87
CA PHE A 13 -19.69 4.32 24.91
C PHE A 13 -18.54 3.87 24.05
N ALA A 14 -17.74 4.82 23.60
CA ALA A 14 -16.52 4.56 22.84
C ALA A 14 -15.41 5.55 23.21
N HIS A 15 -14.23 5.04 23.47
CA HIS A 15 -13.01 5.83 23.38
C HIS A 15 -12.48 5.72 21.96
N GLN A 16 -12.34 6.85 21.28
CA GLN A 16 -11.66 6.92 19.99
C GLN A 16 -10.18 6.62 20.16
N THR A 17 -9.43 6.56 19.08
CA THR A 17 -8.03 6.15 19.09
C THR A 17 -7.17 6.98 20.04
N PHE A 18 -6.50 6.32 20.97
CA PHE A 18 -5.55 6.92 21.90
C PHE A 18 -4.32 6.02 22.08
N ASN A 19 -3.25 6.58 22.63
CA ASN A 19 -2.02 5.86 22.88
C ASN A 19 -2.11 5.08 24.20
N TRP A 20 -2.01 3.76 24.12
CA TRP A 20 -1.92 2.90 25.30
C TRP A 20 -0.45 2.65 25.64
N SER A 21 -0.03 3.04 26.81
CA SER A 21 1.29 2.71 27.38
C SER A 21 1.10 1.79 28.60
N ASN A 22 1.87 0.72 28.69
CA ASN A 22 1.98 -0.06 29.89
C ASN A 22 3.29 0.26 30.63
N GLU A 23 3.33 -0.03 31.93
CA GLU A 23 4.50 0.20 32.79
C GLU A 23 5.64 -0.84 32.58
N ALA A 24 5.54 -1.74 31.59
CA ALA A 24 6.54 -2.75 31.32
C ALA A 24 7.81 -2.18 30.66
N LYS A 25 8.95 -2.77 30.95
CA LYS A 25 10.30 -2.33 30.50
C LYS A 25 10.53 -2.23 28.99
N SER A 26 9.61 -2.74 28.17
CA SER A 26 9.62 -2.62 26.69
C SER A 26 8.32 -1.95 26.26
N ASN A 27 8.29 -0.63 26.24
CA ASN A 27 7.12 0.16 25.82
C ASN A 27 6.82 -0.06 24.33
N ALA A 28 5.93 -1.00 24.03
CA ALA A 28 5.21 -0.97 22.76
C ALA A 28 4.09 0.08 22.90
N ALA A 29 4.28 1.25 22.32
CA ALA A 29 3.21 2.23 22.17
C ALA A 29 2.25 1.68 21.10
N VAL A 30 1.06 1.25 21.53
CA VAL A 30 0.00 0.78 20.63
C VAL A 30 -1.16 1.76 20.64
N HIS A 31 -1.75 1.98 19.48
CA HIS A 31 -2.99 2.74 19.36
C HIS A 31 -4.16 1.79 19.62
N VAL A 32 -5.05 2.17 20.53
CA VAL A 32 -6.20 1.37 20.93
C VAL A 32 -7.50 2.17 20.88
N VAL A 33 -8.61 1.45 20.78
CA VAL A 33 -9.95 1.95 21.01
C VAL A 33 -10.60 1.10 22.10
N ILE A 34 -11.50 1.68 22.90
CA ILE A 34 -12.28 0.94 23.89
C ILE A 34 -13.76 1.13 23.53
N VAL A 35 -14.51 0.03 23.40
CA VAL A 35 -15.91 0.07 22.99
C VAL A 35 -16.75 -0.73 23.98
N GLY A 36 -17.70 -0.05 24.63
CA GLY A 36 -18.73 -0.69 25.46
C GLY A 36 -20.04 -0.81 24.67
N PHE A 37 -20.56 -2.04 24.58
CA PHE A 37 -21.78 -2.33 23.84
C PHE A 37 -22.65 -3.38 24.54
N ALA A 38 -23.95 -3.43 24.16
CA ALA A 38 -24.85 -4.45 24.62
C ALA A 38 -25.91 -4.79 23.54
N SER A 39 -26.73 -5.81 23.79
CA SER A 39 -27.88 -6.19 22.95
C SER A 39 -29.10 -5.30 23.16
N PHE A 40 -29.05 -4.36 24.10
CA PHE A 40 -30.13 -3.38 24.38
C PHE A 40 -29.58 -1.96 24.16
N ASP A 41 -30.49 -1.01 24.00
CA ASP A 41 -30.13 0.39 23.78
C ASP A 41 -30.16 1.20 25.09
N THR A 42 -29.48 2.36 25.07
CA THR A 42 -29.46 3.35 26.15
C THR A 42 -29.53 4.77 25.58
N THR A 43 -30.12 5.67 26.34
CA THR A 43 -30.19 7.10 25.98
C THR A 43 -28.95 7.88 26.40
N ASN A 44 -28.12 7.32 27.28
CA ASN A 44 -26.94 7.99 27.82
C ASN A 44 -25.68 7.41 27.16
N LYS A 45 -25.46 7.77 25.89
CA LYS A 45 -24.27 7.34 25.12
C LYS A 45 -23.19 8.39 25.19
N LYS A 46 -21.93 7.93 25.25
CA LYS A 46 -20.77 8.80 25.40
C LYS A 46 -19.66 8.44 24.43
N ILE A 47 -19.12 9.43 23.75
CA ILE A 47 -17.88 9.33 22.99
C ILE A 47 -16.79 10.09 23.74
N PHE A 48 -15.63 9.47 23.85
CA PHE A 48 -14.42 10.08 24.41
C PHE A 48 -13.47 10.36 23.23
N GLU A 49 -13.38 11.65 22.88
CA GLU A 49 -12.56 12.15 21.80
C GLU A 49 -11.20 12.61 22.36
N TYR A 50 -10.15 12.54 21.55
CA TYR A 50 -8.81 12.94 21.90
C TYR A 50 -8.31 13.94 20.86
N GLU A 51 -7.92 15.15 21.28
CA GLU A 51 -7.36 16.17 20.39
C GLU A 51 -6.09 15.66 19.67
N ASN A 52 -5.31 14.88 20.41
CA ASN A 52 -4.20 14.08 19.88
C ASN A 52 -4.08 12.78 20.70
N ILE A 53 -3.41 11.77 20.18
CA ILE A 53 -3.32 10.43 20.77
C ILE A 53 -2.73 10.38 22.20
N LYS A 54 -2.20 11.49 22.72
CA LYS A 54 -1.60 11.61 24.06
C LYS A 54 -2.34 12.60 24.96
N SER A 55 -3.39 13.25 24.44
CA SER A 55 -4.19 14.19 25.23
C SER A 55 -5.14 13.47 26.17
N ASP A 56 -5.69 14.20 27.13
CA ASP A 56 -6.79 13.70 27.95
C ASP A 56 -8.05 13.54 27.11
N ALA A 57 -8.93 12.61 27.53
CA ALA A 57 -10.19 12.36 26.88
C ALA A 57 -11.18 13.50 27.08
N LEU A 58 -11.78 13.96 25.99
CA LEU A 58 -12.90 14.90 26.02
C LEU A 58 -14.22 14.11 25.92
N GLU A 59 -15.02 14.12 27.00
CA GLU A 59 -16.31 13.45 27.03
C GLU A 59 -17.36 14.23 26.23
N LYS A 60 -18.05 13.55 25.31
CA LYS A 60 -19.16 14.08 24.53
C LYS A 60 -20.38 13.17 24.65
N SER A 61 -21.52 13.70 25.12
CA SER A 61 -22.79 12.99 25.09
C SER A 61 -23.39 13.04 23.69
N VAL A 62 -23.85 11.88 23.19
CA VAL A 62 -24.36 11.71 21.84
C VAL A 62 -25.64 10.88 21.79
N LYS A 63 -26.42 11.02 20.73
CA LYS A 63 -27.69 10.27 20.56
C LYS A 63 -27.44 8.84 20.09
N ASN A 64 -26.49 8.63 19.21
CA ASN A 64 -26.10 7.31 18.71
C ASN A 64 -24.62 7.27 18.39
N ILE A 65 -24.02 6.09 18.56
CA ILE A 65 -22.62 5.83 18.21
C ILE A 65 -22.63 4.76 17.12
N ASN A 66 -22.18 5.12 15.94
CA ASN A 66 -22.15 4.22 14.80
C ASN A 66 -20.91 3.28 14.82
N PRO A 67 -20.81 2.30 13.90
CA PRO A 67 -19.68 1.37 13.83
C PRO A 67 -18.28 2.00 13.63
N TYR A 68 -18.20 3.28 13.27
CA TYR A 68 -16.96 4.05 13.11
C TYR A 68 -16.61 4.89 14.34
N LEU A 69 -17.32 4.67 15.46
CA LEU A 69 -17.12 5.35 16.74
C LEU A 69 -17.31 6.87 16.67
N VAL A 70 -18.23 7.32 15.81
CA VAL A 70 -18.67 8.71 15.71
C VAL A 70 -20.19 8.82 15.88
N GLU A 71 -20.66 10.01 16.21
CA GLU A 71 -22.10 10.28 16.29
C GLU A 71 -22.73 10.21 14.89
N GLY A 72 -23.77 9.41 14.74
CA GLY A 72 -24.49 9.25 13.47
C GLY A 72 -25.31 7.97 13.42
N ASP A 73 -26.04 7.79 12.33
CA ASP A 73 -26.84 6.59 12.09
C ASP A 73 -25.98 5.33 11.94
N ASP A 74 -26.55 4.16 12.25
CA ASP A 74 -25.90 2.85 12.13
C ASP A 74 -25.71 2.48 10.64
N LEU A 75 -24.75 3.11 9.99
CA LEU A 75 -24.37 2.82 8.62
C LEU A 75 -23.12 1.95 8.60
N VAL A 76 -23.18 0.84 7.88
CA VAL A 76 -22.01 -0.04 7.65
C VAL A 76 -21.60 0.05 6.18
N ILE A 77 -20.38 0.55 5.93
CA ILE A 77 -19.81 0.59 4.60
C ILE A 77 -19.17 -0.76 4.30
N GLU A 78 -19.60 -1.36 3.21
CA GLU A 78 -19.09 -2.66 2.78
C GLU A 78 -17.81 -2.52 1.96
N SER A 79 -16.86 -3.42 2.21
CA SER A 79 -15.69 -3.57 1.33
C SER A 79 -16.14 -4.00 -0.06
N ARG A 80 -15.62 -3.37 -1.09
CA ARG A 80 -15.95 -3.63 -2.49
C ARG A 80 -14.68 -3.84 -3.31
N ASN A 81 -14.74 -4.80 -4.22
CA ASN A 81 -13.64 -5.08 -5.14
C ASN A 81 -13.70 -4.20 -6.41
N ASN A 82 -14.81 -3.52 -6.63
CA ASN A 82 -15.00 -2.67 -7.81
C ASN A 82 -15.56 -1.30 -7.38
N PRO A 83 -15.17 -0.23 -8.09
CA PRO A 83 -15.73 1.10 -7.88
C PRO A 83 -17.24 1.13 -8.09
N LEU A 84 -17.95 2.03 -7.41
CA LEU A 84 -19.38 2.31 -7.63
C LEU A 84 -19.62 3.11 -8.92
N CYS A 85 -18.65 3.93 -9.31
CA CYS A 85 -18.70 4.80 -10.47
C CYS A 85 -17.83 4.24 -11.61
N LYS A 86 -18.00 4.77 -12.82
CA LYS A 86 -17.10 4.48 -13.96
C LYS A 86 -15.78 5.24 -13.80
N ILE A 87 -14.93 4.74 -12.90
CA ILE A 87 -13.57 5.27 -12.70
C ILE A 87 -12.55 4.14 -12.89
N PRO A 88 -11.29 4.47 -13.23
CA PRO A 88 -10.23 3.47 -13.32
C PRO A 88 -10.08 2.71 -12.00
N LYS A 89 -9.89 1.39 -12.11
CA LYS A 89 -9.67 0.54 -10.94
C LYS A 89 -8.26 0.78 -10.39
N MET A 90 -8.16 0.95 -9.08
CA MET A 90 -6.89 0.97 -8.36
C MET A 90 -6.31 -0.44 -8.28
N ASN A 91 -5.06 -0.61 -8.65
CA ASN A 91 -4.35 -1.88 -8.64
C ASN A 91 -3.12 -1.81 -7.74
N PHE A 92 -2.68 -2.96 -7.24
CA PHE A 92 -1.36 -3.05 -6.62
C PHE A 92 -0.27 -2.83 -7.68
N GLY A 93 0.85 -2.24 -7.26
CA GLY A 93 2.05 -2.21 -8.07
C GLY A 93 2.65 -3.60 -8.31
N ASN A 94 3.77 -3.64 -8.99
CA ASN A 94 4.41 -4.87 -9.45
C ASN A 94 5.28 -5.48 -8.36
N MET A 95 5.08 -6.77 -8.08
CA MET A 95 5.93 -7.52 -7.16
C MET A 95 7.01 -8.25 -7.95
N PRO A 96 8.30 -7.94 -7.73
CA PRO A 96 9.38 -8.60 -8.46
C PRO A 96 9.53 -10.07 -8.09
N LEU A 97 9.31 -10.43 -6.81
CA LEU A 97 9.47 -11.80 -6.28
C LEU A 97 10.81 -12.43 -6.69
N ASP A 98 11.90 -11.69 -6.46
CA ASP A 98 13.22 -11.91 -7.08
C ASP A 98 14.37 -12.06 -6.08
N GLY A 99 14.10 -11.95 -4.77
CA GLY A 99 15.16 -11.90 -3.76
C GLY A 99 16.11 -10.72 -3.90
N GLY A 100 15.68 -9.64 -4.58
CA GLY A 100 16.48 -8.44 -4.86
C GLY A 100 17.36 -8.53 -6.11
N ASN A 101 17.33 -9.65 -6.84
CA ASN A 101 18.25 -9.86 -7.96
C ASN A 101 17.87 -9.10 -9.24
N LEU A 102 16.61 -8.67 -9.40
CA LEU A 102 16.19 -7.81 -10.53
C LEU A 102 16.23 -6.33 -10.18
N ILE A 103 16.60 -5.98 -8.95
CA ILE A 103 16.69 -4.60 -8.49
C ILE A 103 18.15 -4.14 -8.55
N ILE A 104 18.34 -2.88 -8.90
CA ILE A 104 19.64 -2.21 -8.98
C ILE A 104 19.53 -0.94 -8.14
N GLU A 105 20.35 -0.82 -7.11
CA GLU A 105 20.42 0.41 -6.31
C GLU A 105 21.07 1.53 -7.13
N ASP A 106 20.80 2.78 -6.80
CA ASP A 106 21.27 3.93 -7.59
C ASP A 106 22.80 4.00 -7.67
N GLU A 107 23.45 3.65 -6.58
CA GLU A 107 24.92 3.62 -6.46
C GLU A 107 25.58 2.52 -7.32
N GLU A 108 24.84 1.46 -7.66
CA GLU A 108 25.33 0.33 -8.45
C GLU A 108 25.15 0.55 -9.96
N LEU A 109 24.24 1.43 -10.37
CA LEU A 109 23.78 1.55 -11.76
C LEU A 109 24.94 1.84 -12.75
N GLU A 110 25.82 2.77 -12.41
CA GLU A 110 26.91 3.19 -13.29
C GLU A 110 27.89 2.04 -13.54
N GLU A 111 28.29 1.34 -12.48
CA GLU A 111 29.17 0.18 -12.58
C GLU A 111 28.51 -0.98 -13.32
N PHE A 112 27.23 -1.23 -13.03
CA PHE A 112 26.46 -2.26 -13.73
C PHE A 112 26.39 -2.00 -15.23
N LEU A 113 26.09 -0.78 -15.66
CA LEU A 113 26.02 -0.40 -17.08
C LEU A 113 27.38 -0.40 -17.75
N LYS A 114 28.45 -0.14 -17.02
CA LYS A 114 29.82 -0.25 -17.55
C LYS A 114 30.16 -1.70 -17.87
N ASN A 115 29.76 -2.64 -17.04
CA ASN A 115 30.00 -4.07 -17.21
C ASN A 115 29.03 -4.71 -18.20
N GLU A 116 27.80 -4.19 -18.30
CA GLU A 116 26.72 -4.74 -19.12
C GLU A 116 25.98 -3.64 -19.92
N PRO A 117 26.63 -3.00 -20.90
CA PRO A 117 26.06 -1.86 -21.64
C PRO A 117 24.73 -2.18 -22.35
N ASN A 118 24.58 -3.41 -22.80
CA ASN A 118 23.39 -3.87 -23.52
C ASN A 118 22.14 -3.91 -22.61
N ALA A 119 22.32 -3.98 -21.29
CA ALA A 119 21.22 -3.99 -20.33
C ALA A 119 20.48 -2.64 -20.25
N LYS A 120 21.05 -1.55 -20.76
CA LYS A 120 20.47 -0.21 -20.72
C LYS A 120 19.02 -0.15 -21.21
N ASN A 121 18.69 -0.93 -22.25
CA ASN A 121 17.36 -0.96 -22.84
C ASN A 121 16.31 -1.67 -21.96
N TYR A 122 16.78 -2.41 -20.96
CA TYR A 122 15.97 -3.21 -20.04
C TYR A 122 15.94 -2.64 -18.62
N ILE A 123 16.58 -1.49 -18.38
CA ILE A 123 16.58 -0.83 -17.08
C ILE A 123 15.52 0.27 -17.07
N LEU A 124 14.61 0.18 -16.08
CA LEU A 124 13.58 1.17 -15.84
C LEU A 124 13.66 1.68 -14.39
N SER A 125 13.21 2.91 -14.17
CA SER A 125 13.09 3.46 -12.82
C SER A 125 12.06 2.68 -12.03
N LEU A 126 12.42 2.21 -10.83
CA LEU A 126 11.52 1.55 -9.89
C LEU A 126 11.05 2.54 -8.83
N ILE A 127 9.74 2.71 -8.70
CA ILE A 127 9.13 3.53 -7.67
C ILE A 127 8.48 2.62 -6.63
N SER A 128 9.03 2.62 -5.43
CA SER A 128 8.37 2.13 -4.23
C SER A 128 7.93 3.29 -3.33
N ALA A 129 7.21 2.98 -2.25
CA ALA A 129 6.83 3.99 -1.27
C ALA A 129 8.05 4.75 -0.71
N ARG A 130 9.18 4.05 -0.51
CA ARG A 130 10.42 4.64 -0.01
C ARG A 130 11.00 5.67 -0.99
N GLU A 131 11.12 5.31 -2.27
CA GLU A 131 11.66 6.20 -3.30
C GLU A 131 10.75 7.40 -3.50
N PHE A 132 9.44 7.17 -3.63
CA PHE A 132 8.46 8.22 -3.82
C PHE A 132 8.42 9.23 -2.67
N LEU A 133 8.42 8.75 -1.42
CA LEU A 133 8.31 9.61 -0.24
C LEU A 133 9.59 10.37 0.09
N ASN A 134 10.76 9.87 -0.32
CA ASN A 134 12.06 10.43 0.06
C ASN A 134 12.85 11.02 -1.12
N GLY A 135 12.28 11.05 -2.33
CA GLY A 135 12.96 11.57 -3.53
C GLY A 135 14.24 10.78 -3.87
N LYS A 136 14.23 9.46 -3.61
CA LYS A 136 15.33 8.57 -3.96
C LYS A 136 15.09 7.90 -5.29
N PHE A 137 16.15 7.34 -5.85
CA PHE A 137 16.07 6.59 -7.09
C PHE A 137 16.47 5.15 -6.86
N ARG A 138 15.86 4.25 -7.62
CA ARG A 138 16.21 2.84 -7.72
C ARG A 138 15.75 2.33 -9.07
N TRP A 139 16.37 1.28 -9.54
CA TRP A 139 16.19 0.77 -10.88
C TRP A 139 15.79 -0.71 -10.85
N CYS A 140 15.20 -1.18 -11.91
CA CYS A 140 14.93 -2.60 -12.07
C CYS A 140 15.23 -3.08 -13.50
N LEU A 141 15.59 -4.35 -13.61
CA LEU A 141 15.66 -5.08 -14.86
C LEU A 141 14.24 -5.49 -15.26
N TRP A 142 13.66 -4.82 -16.25
CA TRP A 142 12.37 -5.15 -16.82
C TRP A 142 12.57 -5.96 -18.10
N LEU A 143 12.56 -7.31 -17.97
CA LEU A 143 12.96 -8.25 -19.00
C LEU A 143 11.77 -8.92 -19.71
N GLU A 144 10.58 -8.27 -19.70
CA GLU A 144 9.33 -8.86 -20.24
C GLU A 144 9.47 -9.22 -21.71
N ASP A 145 10.09 -8.35 -22.50
CA ASP A 145 10.21 -8.52 -23.96
C ASP A 145 11.59 -9.03 -24.41
N ILE A 146 12.43 -9.49 -23.48
CA ILE A 146 13.77 -9.93 -23.82
C ILE A 146 13.77 -11.27 -24.57
N SER A 147 14.45 -11.31 -25.70
CA SER A 147 14.65 -12.58 -26.40
C SER A 147 15.75 -13.42 -25.73
N PRO A 148 15.64 -14.78 -25.80
CA PRO A 148 16.69 -15.66 -25.29
C PRO A 148 18.07 -15.41 -25.93
N LYS A 149 18.12 -14.90 -27.15
CA LYS A 149 19.36 -14.55 -27.86
C LYS A 149 19.99 -13.32 -27.23
N GLU A 150 19.22 -12.29 -26.98
CA GLU A 150 19.71 -11.06 -26.33
C GLU A 150 20.15 -11.32 -24.88
N LEU A 151 19.37 -12.08 -24.13
CA LEU A 151 19.75 -12.44 -22.74
C LEU A 151 21.11 -13.12 -22.68
N ARG A 152 21.42 -14.01 -23.62
CA ARG A 152 22.73 -14.68 -23.70
C ARG A 152 23.90 -13.74 -23.99
N THR A 153 23.66 -12.54 -24.51
CA THR A 153 24.69 -11.52 -24.72
C THR A 153 25.01 -10.71 -23.47
N MET A 154 24.28 -10.95 -22.39
CA MET A 154 24.36 -10.21 -21.12
C MET A 154 24.61 -11.17 -19.95
N PRO A 155 25.86 -11.62 -19.74
CA PRO A 155 26.18 -12.64 -18.74
C PRO A 155 25.85 -12.21 -17.32
N THR A 156 26.03 -10.95 -16.96
CA THR A 156 25.69 -10.43 -15.62
C THR A 156 24.17 -10.44 -15.38
N VAL A 157 23.38 -10.12 -16.41
CA VAL A 157 21.91 -10.23 -16.34
C VAL A 157 21.48 -11.69 -16.23
N MET A 158 22.09 -12.60 -17.00
CA MET A 158 21.84 -14.04 -16.92
C MET A 158 22.11 -14.59 -15.51
N GLU A 159 23.21 -14.21 -14.89
CA GLU A 159 23.53 -14.62 -13.52
C GLU A 159 22.46 -14.15 -12.52
N ARG A 160 22.00 -12.90 -12.64
CA ARG A 160 20.91 -12.36 -11.80
C ARG A 160 19.60 -13.14 -12.02
N VAL A 161 19.25 -13.43 -13.28
CA VAL A 161 18.04 -14.22 -13.62
C VAL A 161 18.13 -15.64 -13.03
N GLU A 162 19.30 -16.27 -13.07
CA GLU A 162 19.50 -17.59 -12.47
C GLU A 162 19.34 -17.54 -10.94
N LYS A 163 19.85 -16.51 -10.27
CA LYS A 163 19.63 -16.30 -8.84
C LYS A 163 18.13 -16.11 -8.51
N VAL A 164 17.36 -15.44 -9.37
CA VAL A 164 15.90 -15.35 -9.24
C VAL A 164 15.25 -16.73 -9.33
N ARG A 165 15.67 -17.56 -10.29
CA ARG A 165 15.14 -18.92 -10.45
C ARG A 165 15.36 -19.73 -9.17
N ILE A 166 16.61 -19.77 -8.69
CA ILE A 166 16.98 -20.49 -7.45
C ILE A 166 16.20 -19.97 -6.24
N PHE A 167 16.09 -18.65 -6.08
CA PHE A 167 15.32 -18.02 -5.02
C PHE A 167 13.85 -18.48 -5.03
N ARG A 168 13.22 -18.52 -6.21
CA ARG A 168 11.82 -18.94 -6.33
C ARG A 168 11.65 -20.45 -6.11
N GLU A 169 12.57 -21.28 -6.58
CA GLU A 169 12.56 -22.74 -6.38
C GLU A 169 12.70 -23.11 -4.90
N SER A 170 13.55 -22.42 -4.18
CA SER A 170 13.80 -22.67 -2.76
C SER A 170 12.71 -22.14 -1.81
N SER A 171 11.71 -21.43 -2.34
CA SER A 171 10.63 -20.85 -1.52
C SER A 171 9.75 -21.94 -0.91
N PRO A 172 9.35 -21.82 0.37
CA PRO A 172 8.38 -22.73 0.99
C PRO A 172 6.97 -22.60 0.38
N ALA A 173 6.67 -21.48 -0.32
CA ALA A 173 5.37 -21.22 -0.91
C ALA A 173 5.28 -21.78 -2.32
N VAL A 174 4.40 -22.78 -2.54
CA VAL A 174 4.15 -23.41 -3.86
C VAL A 174 3.76 -22.38 -4.93
N SER A 175 3.05 -21.33 -4.55
CA SER A 175 2.71 -20.23 -5.47
C SER A 175 3.96 -19.50 -5.98
N THR A 176 4.97 -19.31 -5.16
CA THR A 176 6.25 -18.71 -5.55
C THR A 176 7.05 -19.65 -6.45
N GLN A 177 7.11 -20.95 -6.12
CA GLN A 177 7.86 -21.95 -6.91
C GLN A 177 7.37 -22.00 -8.37
N LYS A 178 6.06 -21.80 -8.62
CA LYS A 178 5.51 -21.75 -10.00
C LYS A 178 6.14 -20.64 -10.84
N HIS A 179 6.54 -19.54 -10.24
CA HIS A 179 7.19 -18.43 -10.95
C HIS A 179 8.68 -18.67 -11.26
N ALA A 180 9.27 -19.77 -10.77
CA ALA A 180 10.64 -20.15 -11.13
C ALA A 180 10.79 -20.52 -12.61
N LEU A 181 9.69 -20.91 -13.27
CA LEU A 181 9.67 -21.20 -14.72
C LEU A 181 9.81 -19.94 -15.59
N THR A 182 9.60 -18.75 -15.01
CA THR A 182 9.68 -17.47 -15.71
C THR A 182 10.52 -16.46 -14.92
N PRO A 183 11.83 -16.76 -14.71
CA PRO A 183 12.67 -15.97 -13.79
C PRO A 183 13.00 -14.56 -14.29
N THR A 184 12.81 -14.29 -15.59
CA THR A 184 12.96 -12.96 -16.20
C THR A 184 11.78 -12.03 -15.89
N LEU A 185 10.64 -12.56 -15.43
CA LEU A 185 9.41 -11.80 -15.29
C LEU A 185 9.14 -11.47 -13.82
N PHE A 186 8.64 -10.27 -13.58
CA PHE A 186 7.99 -9.94 -12.32
C PHE A 186 6.72 -10.79 -12.17
N ARG A 187 6.29 -11.05 -10.94
CA ARG A 187 5.02 -11.76 -10.70
C ARG A 187 3.84 -10.98 -11.30
N ASP A 188 3.78 -9.68 -11.03
CA ASP A 188 2.78 -8.78 -11.57
C ASP A 188 3.43 -7.86 -12.60
N ARG A 189 2.72 -7.54 -13.68
CA ARG A 189 3.27 -6.80 -14.83
C ARG A 189 2.29 -5.74 -15.30
N ASN A 190 2.02 -4.78 -14.40
CA ASN A 190 1.19 -3.63 -14.69
C ASN A 190 2.07 -2.46 -15.13
N ARG A 191 2.05 -2.10 -16.41
CA ARG A 191 2.82 -1.00 -16.99
C ARG A 191 1.93 -0.13 -17.89
N PRO A 192 0.97 0.62 -17.34
CA PRO A 192 0.14 1.53 -18.11
C PRO A 192 0.96 2.70 -18.67
N ASN A 193 0.41 3.38 -19.70
CA ASN A 193 1.10 4.54 -20.31
C ASN A 193 1.21 5.71 -19.34
N THR A 194 0.16 5.98 -18.58
CA THR A 194 0.11 7.00 -17.54
C THR A 194 -0.64 6.46 -16.33
N PHE A 195 -0.28 6.88 -15.15
CA PHE A 195 -0.93 6.43 -13.92
C PHE A 195 -0.68 7.38 -12.75
N ILE A 196 -1.57 7.32 -11.76
CA ILE A 196 -1.37 7.96 -10.47
C ILE A 196 -0.77 6.92 -9.51
N VAL A 197 0.32 7.27 -8.83
CA VAL A 197 0.94 6.46 -7.77
C VAL A 197 0.46 6.92 -6.42
N ILE A 198 0.15 5.97 -5.54
CA ILE A 198 -0.28 6.19 -4.16
C ILE A 198 0.49 5.21 -3.26
N PRO A 199 1.34 5.67 -2.33
CA PRO A 199 1.97 4.81 -1.34
C PRO A 199 0.92 4.09 -0.48
N ARG A 200 1.11 2.80 -0.22
CA ARG A 200 0.21 2.01 0.65
C ARG A 200 0.29 2.40 2.12
N VAL A 201 1.38 3.04 2.51
CA VAL A 201 1.60 3.51 3.88
C VAL A 201 2.05 4.97 3.82
N SER A 202 1.47 5.80 4.66
CA SER A 202 1.86 7.20 4.84
C SER A 202 2.04 7.50 6.33
N SER A 203 2.53 8.69 6.66
CA SER A 203 2.68 9.15 8.04
C SER A 203 1.40 9.85 8.50
N GLU A 204 0.96 9.58 9.72
CA GLU A 204 -0.12 10.30 10.41
C GLU A 204 0.11 11.83 10.51
N ARG A 205 1.39 12.26 10.39
CA ARG A 205 1.77 13.68 10.42
C ARG A 205 1.52 14.42 9.11
N ARG A 206 1.10 13.69 8.05
CA ARG A 206 0.78 14.30 6.76
C ARG A 206 -0.70 14.61 6.68
N LEU A 207 -1.03 15.87 6.40
CA LEU A 207 -2.42 16.29 6.14
C LEU A 207 -3.00 15.64 4.87
N TYR A 208 -2.13 15.30 3.92
CA TYR A 208 -2.53 14.69 2.65
C TYR A 208 -1.67 13.46 2.38
N ILE A 209 -2.30 12.40 1.87
CA ILE A 209 -1.60 11.24 1.33
C ILE A 209 -0.84 11.72 0.08
N PRO A 210 0.48 11.53 0.00
CA PRO A 210 1.23 11.90 -1.20
C PRO A 210 0.77 11.06 -2.39
N MET A 211 0.52 11.72 -3.51
CA MET A 211 0.15 11.10 -4.77
C MET A 211 0.87 11.81 -5.91
N GLY A 212 1.11 11.14 -7.02
CA GLY A 212 1.79 11.75 -8.16
C GLY A 212 1.50 11.05 -9.48
N PHE A 213 1.62 11.81 -10.57
CA PHE A 213 1.50 11.28 -11.93
C PHE A 213 2.84 10.73 -12.40
N PHE A 214 2.78 9.57 -13.04
CA PHE A 214 3.93 8.92 -13.67
C PHE A 214 3.54 8.34 -15.02
N ASP A 215 4.54 8.00 -15.80
CA ASP A 215 4.41 7.41 -17.13
C ASP A 215 5.05 6.01 -17.19
N ARG A 216 4.98 5.38 -18.37
CA ARG A 216 5.49 4.04 -18.61
C ARG A 216 7.01 3.85 -18.46
N ASN A 217 7.79 4.92 -18.24
CA ASN A 217 9.22 4.84 -17.96
C ASN A 217 9.49 4.40 -16.52
N TYR A 218 8.45 4.34 -15.71
CA TYR A 218 8.50 3.93 -14.32
C TYR A 218 7.76 2.61 -14.08
N ILE A 219 8.35 1.77 -13.27
CA ILE A 219 7.72 0.57 -12.72
C ILE A 219 7.32 0.85 -11.28
N VAL A 220 6.05 0.69 -10.96
CA VAL A 220 5.54 0.85 -9.60
C VAL A 220 5.67 -0.46 -8.84
N SER A 221 6.32 -0.44 -7.69
CA SER A 221 6.42 -1.58 -6.78
C SER A 221 5.10 -1.82 -6.03
N ASP A 222 4.90 -3.03 -5.56
CA ASP A 222 3.74 -3.47 -4.74
C ASP A 222 3.61 -2.77 -3.38
N THR A 223 4.60 -1.97 -2.96
CA THR A 223 4.50 -1.06 -1.81
C THR A 223 3.68 0.20 -2.12
N CYS A 224 3.31 0.39 -3.37
CA CYS A 224 2.41 1.43 -3.85
C CYS A 224 1.18 0.82 -4.54
N LEU A 225 0.14 1.64 -4.66
CA LEU A 225 -1.01 1.42 -5.52
C LEU A 225 -0.84 2.27 -6.78
N SER A 226 -1.44 1.83 -7.88
CA SER A 226 -1.47 2.59 -9.13
C SER A 226 -2.89 2.67 -9.69
N ILE A 227 -3.24 3.82 -10.23
CA ILE A 227 -4.50 4.04 -10.94
C ILE A 227 -4.17 4.33 -12.40
N PRO A 228 -4.37 3.35 -13.30
CA PRO A 228 -4.12 3.53 -14.73
C PRO A 228 -4.98 4.64 -15.33
N ASN A 229 -4.40 5.49 -16.17
CA ASN A 229 -5.09 6.56 -16.88
C ASN A 229 -5.89 7.51 -15.97
N GLY A 230 -5.47 7.65 -14.70
CA GLY A 230 -6.06 8.63 -13.80
C GLY A 230 -5.83 10.06 -14.32
N ASP A 231 -6.86 10.88 -14.27
CA ASP A 231 -6.84 12.27 -14.72
C ASP A 231 -6.75 13.27 -13.56
N LEU A 232 -6.66 14.55 -13.88
CA LEU A 232 -6.61 15.62 -12.87
C LEU A 232 -7.89 15.72 -12.04
N PHE A 233 -9.04 15.34 -12.60
CA PHE A 233 -10.29 15.33 -11.85
C PHE A 233 -10.26 14.28 -10.74
N LEU A 234 -9.87 13.05 -11.08
CA LEU A 234 -9.71 11.98 -10.11
C LEU A 234 -8.64 12.30 -9.07
N PHE A 235 -7.50 12.87 -9.50
CA PHE A 235 -6.45 13.33 -8.61
C PHE A 235 -6.97 14.38 -7.62
N GLY A 236 -7.73 15.37 -8.09
CA GLY A 236 -8.35 16.40 -7.24
C GLY A 236 -9.33 15.82 -6.23
N GLN A 237 -10.11 14.81 -6.60
CA GLN A 237 -11.00 14.12 -5.67
C GLN A 237 -10.23 13.35 -4.59
N LEU A 238 -9.20 12.59 -4.99
CA LEU A 238 -8.37 11.80 -4.08
C LEU A 238 -7.55 12.67 -3.11
N THR A 239 -7.17 13.87 -3.52
CA THR A 239 -6.44 14.83 -2.69
C THR A 239 -7.35 15.82 -1.97
N SER A 240 -8.67 15.68 -2.08
CA SER A 240 -9.63 16.55 -1.38
C SER A 240 -9.63 16.34 0.13
N LEU A 241 -9.96 17.39 0.88
CA LEU A 241 -10.14 17.29 2.34
C LEU A 241 -11.23 16.28 2.72
N MET A 242 -12.28 16.14 1.90
CA MET A 242 -13.33 15.16 2.14
C MET A 242 -12.78 13.72 2.09
N HIS A 243 -11.94 13.40 1.10
CA HIS A 243 -11.30 12.09 1.00
C HIS A 243 -10.29 11.87 2.14
N MET A 244 -9.48 12.89 2.48
CA MET A 244 -8.53 12.80 3.60
C MET A 244 -9.22 12.59 4.95
N ALA A 245 -10.40 13.17 5.17
CA ALA A 245 -11.18 12.95 6.38
C ALA A 245 -11.82 11.55 6.44
N TRP A 246 -11.92 10.87 5.29
CA TRP A 246 -12.51 9.54 5.18
C TRP A 246 -11.50 8.40 5.38
N VAL A 247 -10.26 8.57 4.98
CA VAL A 247 -9.18 7.55 5.04
C VAL A 247 -8.34 7.65 6.30
#